data_e0a47c09edf3c51279857150ed1dabf9
#
_entry.id   e0a47c09edf3c51279857150ed1dabf9
#
_cell.length_a   1.000
_cell.length_b   1.000
_cell.length_c   1.000
_cell.angle_alpha   90.00
_cell.angle_beta   90.00
_cell.angle_gamma   90.00
#
_symmetry.space_group_name_H-M   'P 1'
#
loop_
_entity.id
_entity.type
_entity.pdbx_description
1 polymer ?
#
loop_
_entity_poly.entity_id
_entity_poly.type
_entity_poly.pdbx_seq_one_letter_code
_entity_poly.pdbx_strand_id
1 'polypeptide(L)'
;MRLTRLAHSIVLAWGWQRAAMAFVAGALSVLALPPLDLWPVMFVTFSILVWLIDGTGAGRWGGLLAAAATGWWFGFGYFLAGLYWVGYAFLVDAETFGWLLPIAVAGLPAGLAIFTALGCALARAMWTRGPVRILALAVAFTLVEWLRGHVLSGFPWNTYGYALTGPLVLAQAASLVGIWGLTFLAVTVFASPATLIDDPVDTRRRWLPLASSLVVLIALGIFGAIRLAGNPTTFVTGVNLRLMQPNTPQDDKFNYSAKQKVMNHYVTLSDRATGPQSTGMSDVTHLIWPEAAFPFFLTHEAEAMAQIADLLPEGSVLITGAVRPAETRPRTQQAYNSVYVIDHDGTILDVHDKVHLVPFGEYLPLQSLLERIGLQQLTKVTGGYLSGDRRRSASVPRAPRMLPLVCYEVIFPGQAVPRNDRPGWVLNLTNDGWFGISSGPYQHFRQARVRMIEEGLPLVRAANTGISAVVDPLGRVIRSLPLGAEGVLDSPLPHPIEPTVYVRAGDSPVGLAVAAAFLIVIRRRMRT
;
A
#
# COMPACT_ATOMS: atom_id res chain seq x y z
N MET A 1 -29.16 -28.54 3.27
CA MET A 1 -28.53 -29.84 2.96
C MET A 1 -27.29 -29.75 2.05
N ARG A 2 -27.29 -29.05 0.90
CA ARG A 2 -26.10 -28.99 0.01
C ARG A 2 -24.89 -28.27 0.66
N LEU A 3 -25.12 -27.09 1.26
CA LEU A 3 -24.04 -26.32 1.93
C LEU A 3 -23.39 -27.11 3.09
N THR A 4 -24.19 -27.78 3.91
CA THR A 4 -23.68 -28.57 5.04
C THR A 4 -22.82 -29.75 4.56
N ARG A 5 -23.22 -30.43 3.47
CA ARG A 5 -22.42 -31.50 2.85
C ARG A 5 -21.08 -30.98 2.32
N LEU A 6 -21.09 -29.83 1.62
CA LEU A 6 -19.87 -29.19 1.12
C LEU A 6 -18.93 -28.82 2.27
N ALA A 7 -19.44 -28.16 3.30
CA ALA A 7 -18.63 -27.76 4.43
C ALA A 7 -18.04 -28.99 5.18
N HIS A 8 -18.83 -30.05 5.36
CA HIS A 8 -18.31 -31.31 5.94
C HIS A 8 -17.19 -31.92 5.09
N SER A 9 -17.31 -31.91 3.73
CA SER A 9 -16.24 -32.40 2.88
C SER A 9 -14.95 -31.57 3.01
N ILE A 10 -15.07 -30.25 3.23
CA ILE A 10 -13.92 -29.36 3.47
C ILE A 10 -13.30 -29.62 4.85
N VAL A 11 -14.12 -29.76 5.89
CA VAL A 11 -13.66 -30.10 7.25
C VAL A 11 -12.90 -31.43 7.27
N LEU A 12 -13.39 -32.42 6.52
CA LEU A 12 -12.79 -33.77 6.44
C LEU A 12 -11.61 -33.85 5.47
N ALA A 13 -11.30 -32.79 4.72
CA ALA A 13 -10.16 -32.78 3.81
C ALA A 13 -8.84 -32.93 4.58
N TRP A 14 -7.90 -33.69 4.03
CA TRP A 14 -6.59 -33.96 4.64
C TRP A 14 -5.47 -34.00 3.59
N GLY A 15 -4.22 -33.99 4.04
CA GLY A 15 -3.06 -34.06 3.16
C GLY A 15 -3.06 -32.98 2.07
N TRP A 16 -2.77 -33.39 0.84
CA TRP A 16 -2.67 -32.48 -0.31
C TRP A 16 -4.01 -31.81 -0.67
N GLN A 17 -5.15 -32.45 -0.42
CA GLN A 17 -6.47 -31.88 -0.70
C GLN A 17 -6.73 -30.65 0.18
N ARG A 18 -6.38 -30.71 1.47
CA ARG A 18 -6.44 -29.57 2.39
C ARG A 18 -5.52 -28.44 1.92
N ALA A 19 -4.29 -28.76 1.54
CA ALA A 19 -3.30 -27.80 1.04
C ALA A 19 -3.80 -27.12 -0.23
N ALA A 20 -4.32 -27.87 -1.19
CA ALA A 20 -4.86 -27.34 -2.44
C ALA A 20 -6.08 -26.44 -2.21
N MET A 21 -7.04 -26.85 -1.35
CA MET A 21 -8.20 -26.02 -1.01
C MET A 21 -7.77 -24.71 -0.32
N ALA A 22 -6.81 -24.77 0.61
CA ALA A 22 -6.28 -23.58 1.27
C ALA A 22 -5.60 -22.65 0.27
N PHE A 23 -4.74 -23.17 -0.60
CA PHE A 23 -4.05 -22.41 -1.64
C PHE A 23 -5.04 -21.71 -2.58
N VAL A 24 -6.02 -22.45 -3.10
CA VAL A 24 -7.03 -21.90 -4.02
C VAL A 24 -7.90 -20.84 -3.30
N ALA A 25 -8.31 -21.08 -2.06
CA ALA A 25 -9.06 -20.10 -1.28
C ALA A 25 -8.23 -18.82 -1.05
N GLY A 26 -6.95 -18.97 -0.72
CA GLY A 26 -6.02 -17.83 -0.61
C GLY A 26 -5.89 -17.05 -1.91
N ALA A 27 -5.62 -17.73 -3.02
CA ALA A 27 -5.50 -17.11 -4.34
C ALA A 27 -6.79 -16.38 -4.78
N LEU A 28 -7.95 -16.99 -4.58
CA LEU A 28 -9.25 -16.36 -4.88
C LEU A 28 -9.53 -15.14 -3.99
N SER A 29 -9.00 -15.07 -2.78
CA SER A 29 -9.17 -13.90 -1.91
C SER A 29 -8.60 -12.62 -2.52
N VAL A 30 -7.62 -12.73 -3.43
CA VAL A 30 -7.02 -11.58 -4.13
C VAL A 30 -8.02 -10.85 -5.03
N LEU A 31 -9.07 -11.52 -5.49
CA LEU A 31 -10.14 -10.89 -6.26
C LEU A 31 -10.85 -9.76 -5.49
N ALA A 32 -10.73 -9.75 -4.16
CA ALA A 32 -11.24 -8.68 -3.29
C ALA A 32 -10.39 -7.40 -3.33
N LEU A 33 -9.22 -7.45 -3.95
CA LEU A 33 -8.26 -6.34 -4.01
C LEU A 33 -8.33 -5.62 -5.37
N PRO A 34 -7.78 -4.39 -5.49
CA PRO A 34 -7.67 -3.71 -6.77
C PRO A 34 -6.89 -4.53 -7.81
N PRO A 35 -7.27 -4.41 -9.10
CA PRO A 35 -8.31 -3.55 -9.66
C PRO A 35 -9.72 -4.14 -9.65
N LEU A 36 -9.92 -5.37 -9.18
CA LEU A 36 -11.18 -6.10 -9.31
C LEU A 36 -12.22 -5.73 -8.24
N ASP A 37 -11.78 -5.50 -7.00
CA ASP A 37 -12.61 -5.08 -5.85
C ASP A 37 -13.84 -5.99 -5.58
N LEU A 38 -13.76 -7.29 -5.91
CA LEU A 38 -14.81 -8.29 -5.68
C LEU A 38 -14.80 -8.78 -4.22
N TRP A 39 -14.86 -7.84 -3.28
CA TRP A 39 -14.74 -8.11 -1.84
C TRP A 39 -15.71 -9.19 -1.30
N PRO A 40 -16.93 -9.44 -1.86
CA PRO A 40 -17.80 -10.49 -1.35
C PRO A 40 -17.22 -11.91 -1.49
N VAL A 41 -16.22 -12.12 -2.37
CA VAL A 41 -15.56 -13.43 -2.50
C VAL A 41 -14.94 -13.89 -1.17
N MET A 42 -14.53 -12.95 -0.32
CA MET A 42 -13.93 -13.25 0.97
C MET A 42 -14.89 -13.93 1.96
N PHE A 43 -16.19 -13.75 1.82
CA PHE A 43 -17.17 -14.54 2.59
C PHE A 43 -17.04 -16.04 2.33
N VAL A 44 -16.71 -16.41 1.10
CA VAL A 44 -16.51 -17.81 0.72
C VAL A 44 -15.13 -18.30 1.17
N THR A 45 -14.08 -17.55 0.84
CA THR A 45 -12.69 -17.99 1.06
C THR A 45 -12.34 -18.05 2.55
N PHE A 46 -12.80 -17.10 3.36
CA PHE A 46 -12.61 -17.14 4.82
C PHE A 46 -13.49 -18.19 5.50
N SER A 47 -14.70 -18.48 4.99
CA SER A 47 -15.49 -19.62 5.47
C SER A 47 -14.78 -20.94 5.22
N ILE A 48 -14.18 -21.11 4.02
CA ILE A 48 -13.35 -22.28 3.70
C ILE A 48 -12.17 -22.39 4.67
N LEU A 49 -11.45 -21.28 4.92
CA LEU A 49 -10.34 -21.27 5.87
C LEU A 49 -10.76 -21.72 7.27
N VAL A 50 -11.89 -21.19 7.79
CA VAL A 50 -12.44 -21.59 9.09
C VAL A 50 -12.74 -23.09 9.11
N TRP A 51 -13.41 -23.64 8.11
CA TRP A 51 -13.74 -25.06 8.02
C TRP A 51 -12.49 -25.94 7.90
N LEU A 52 -11.47 -25.50 7.18
CA LEU A 52 -10.18 -26.21 7.12
C LEU A 52 -9.47 -26.23 8.48
N ILE A 53 -9.56 -25.15 9.27
CA ILE A 53 -9.01 -25.11 10.64
C ILE A 53 -9.84 -25.98 11.57
N ASP A 54 -11.19 -26.01 11.45
CA ASP A 54 -12.06 -26.93 12.20
C ASP A 54 -11.67 -28.39 11.99
N GLY A 55 -11.24 -28.75 10.78
CA GLY A 55 -10.77 -30.08 10.41
C GLY A 55 -9.35 -30.45 10.90
N THR A 56 -8.60 -29.52 11.53
CA THR A 56 -7.30 -29.87 12.10
C THR A 56 -7.47 -30.72 13.37
N GLY A 57 -6.85 -31.87 13.41
CA GLY A 57 -7.08 -32.91 14.44
C GLY A 57 -7.00 -32.46 15.91
N ALA A 58 -7.50 -33.27 16.83
CA ALA A 58 -7.62 -32.95 18.26
C ALA A 58 -6.29 -32.91 19.05
N GLY A 59 -5.22 -33.48 18.54
CA GLY A 59 -3.91 -33.47 19.19
C GLY A 59 -3.33 -32.05 19.30
N ARG A 60 -2.86 -31.67 20.50
CA ARG A 60 -2.36 -30.30 20.77
C ARG A 60 -1.31 -29.87 19.74
N TRP A 61 -0.23 -30.62 19.59
CA TRP A 61 0.85 -30.28 18.65
C TRP A 61 0.49 -30.58 17.20
N GLY A 62 -0.12 -31.74 16.92
CA GLY A 62 -0.54 -32.09 15.55
C GLY A 62 -1.59 -31.14 14.99
N GLY A 63 -2.56 -30.74 15.83
CA GLY A 63 -3.57 -29.75 15.41
C GLY A 63 -3.00 -28.37 15.13
N LEU A 64 -2.00 -27.90 15.92
CA LEU A 64 -1.32 -26.62 15.68
C LEU A 64 -0.51 -26.64 14.39
N LEU A 65 0.27 -27.69 14.14
CA LEU A 65 1.06 -27.83 12.93
C LEU A 65 0.18 -27.95 11.67
N ALA A 66 -0.93 -28.69 11.76
CA ALA A 66 -1.89 -28.80 10.66
C ALA A 66 -2.56 -27.46 10.36
N ALA A 67 -2.89 -26.66 11.38
CA ALA A 67 -3.42 -25.30 11.20
C ALA A 67 -2.36 -24.35 10.61
N ALA A 68 -1.11 -24.41 11.08
CA ALA A 68 0.00 -23.67 10.53
C ALA A 68 0.22 -23.99 9.05
N ALA A 69 0.25 -25.27 8.69
CA ALA A 69 0.39 -25.71 7.30
C ALA A 69 -0.80 -25.23 6.44
N THR A 70 -2.03 -25.30 6.95
CA THR A 70 -3.22 -24.76 6.28
C THR A 70 -3.09 -23.25 6.04
N GLY A 71 -2.65 -22.51 7.07
CA GLY A 71 -2.40 -21.08 6.99
C GLY A 71 -1.28 -20.74 6.01
N TRP A 72 -0.20 -21.53 5.99
CA TRP A 72 0.89 -21.33 5.04
C TRP A 72 0.42 -21.47 3.59
N TRP A 73 -0.34 -22.52 3.26
CA TRP A 73 -0.87 -22.72 1.92
C TRP A 73 -1.89 -21.65 1.52
N PHE A 74 -2.74 -21.22 2.46
CA PHE A 74 -3.65 -20.10 2.22
C PHE A 74 -2.89 -18.80 1.96
N GLY A 75 -1.92 -18.46 2.81
CA GLY A 75 -1.08 -17.29 2.66
C GLY A 75 -0.24 -17.35 1.40
N PHE A 76 0.33 -18.51 1.07
CA PHE A 76 1.12 -18.67 -0.15
C PHE A 76 0.27 -18.42 -1.41
N GLY A 77 -0.94 -18.99 -1.48
CA GLY A 77 -1.88 -18.69 -2.57
C GLY A 77 -2.25 -17.21 -2.65
N TYR A 78 -2.54 -16.59 -1.49
CA TYR A 78 -2.89 -15.18 -1.41
C TYR A 78 -1.76 -14.25 -1.87
N PHE A 79 -0.55 -14.45 -1.36
CA PHE A 79 0.58 -13.59 -1.71
C PHE A 79 1.12 -13.90 -3.10
N LEU A 80 1.11 -15.15 -3.55
CA LEU A 80 1.55 -15.50 -4.91
C LEU A 80 0.66 -14.83 -5.96
N ALA A 81 -0.66 -14.95 -5.83
CA ALA A 81 -1.62 -14.31 -6.73
C ALA A 81 -1.65 -12.78 -6.58
N GLY A 82 -1.40 -12.25 -5.36
CA GLY A 82 -1.45 -10.82 -5.08
C GLY A 82 -0.18 -10.05 -5.37
N LEU A 83 0.98 -10.73 -5.47
CA LEU A 83 2.31 -10.10 -5.61
C LEU A 83 3.09 -10.62 -6.83
N TYR A 84 2.46 -11.35 -7.77
CA TYR A 84 3.13 -11.85 -8.98
C TYR A 84 3.86 -10.75 -9.74
N TRP A 85 3.36 -9.52 -9.65
CA TRP A 85 3.90 -8.34 -10.32
C TRP A 85 5.32 -7.96 -9.85
N VAL A 86 5.78 -8.44 -8.69
CA VAL A 86 7.18 -8.26 -8.25
C VAL A 86 8.16 -8.81 -9.27
N GLY A 87 7.76 -9.82 -10.06
CA GLY A 87 8.56 -10.35 -11.15
C GLY A 87 8.93 -9.33 -12.21
N TYR A 88 8.10 -8.31 -12.48
CA TYR A 88 8.41 -7.29 -13.48
C TYR A 88 9.68 -6.50 -13.16
N ALA A 89 9.99 -6.30 -11.89
CA ALA A 89 11.21 -5.61 -11.48
C ALA A 89 12.50 -6.32 -11.95
N PHE A 90 12.46 -7.65 -12.09
CA PHE A 90 13.58 -8.46 -12.56
C PHE A 90 13.68 -8.52 -14.09
N LEU A 91 12.66 -8.05 -14.79
CA LEU A 91 12.65 -7.97 -16.26
C LEU A 91 13.18 -6.62 -16.77
N VAL A 92 13.32 -5.62 -15.92
CA VAL A 92 13.94 -4.32 -16.28
C VAL A 92 15.37 -4.51 -16.77
N ASP A 93 16.12 -5.45 -16.16
CA ASP A 93 17.40 -5.92 -16.64
C ASP A 93 17.43 -7.45 -16.57
N ALA A 94 16.77 -8.06 -17.54
CA ALA A 94 16.58 -9.50 -17.58
C ALA A 94 17.88 -10.29 -17.76
N GLU A 95 18.90 -9.70 -18.40
CA GLU A 95 20.21 -10.34 -18.57
C GLU A 95 20.92 -10.54 -17.22
N THR A 96 20.84 -9.53 -16.34
CA THR A 96 21.49 -9.59 -15.02
C THR A 96 20.62 -10.30 -13.98
N PHE A 97 19.31 -10.03 -13.93
CA PHE A 97 18.43 -10.42 -12.82
C PHE A 97 17.36 -11.45 -13.18
N GLY A 98 17.17 -11.78 -14.48
CA GLY A 98 16.07 -12.66 -14.92
C GLY A 98 16.07 -14.04 -14.26
N TRP A 99 17.22 -14.59 -13.91
CA TRP A 99 17.35 -15.87 -13.22
C TRP A 99 16.77 -15.85 -11.78
N LEU A 100 16.73 -14.66 -11.13
CA LEU A 100 16.14 -14.48 -9.80
C LEU A 100 14.61 -14.40 -9.83
N LEU A 101 14.00 -14.12 -10.99
CA LEU A 101 12.56 -13.92 -11.12
C LEU A 101 11.73 -15.05 -10.49
N PRO A 102 11.93 -16.34 -10.81
CA PRO A 102 11.13 -17.41 -10.21
C PRO A 102 11.34 -17.52 -8.70
N ILE A 103 12.56 -17.24 -8.23
CA ILE A 103 12.90 -17.25 -6.81
C ILE A 103 12.18 -16.10 -6.08
N ALA A 104 12.19 -14.90 -6.65
CA ALA A 104 11.52 -13.74 -6.05
C ALA A 104 9.99 -13.89 -6.04
N VAL A 105 9.40 -14.31 -7.18
CA VAL A 105 7.95 -14.48 -7.33
C VAL A 105 7.40 -15.59 -6.45
N ALA A 106 8.16 -16.64 -6.16
CA ALA A 106 7.73 -17.71 -5.26
C ALA A 106 8.24 -17.50 -3.82
N GLY A 107 9.49 -17.06 -3.65
CA GLY A 107 10.15 -16.95 -2.35
C GLY A 107 9.57 -15.85 -1.46
N LEU A 108 9.30 -14.66 -2.01
CA LEU A 108 8.65 -13.60 -1.24
C LEU A 108 7.26 -14.02 -0.73
N PRO A 109 6.32 -14.52 -1.57
CA PRO A 109 5.07 -15.08 -1.09
C PRO A 109 5.22 -16.20 -0.07
N ALA A 110 6.16 -17.13 -0.26
CA ALA A 110 6.42 -18.23 0.67
C ALA A 110 6.89 -17.73 2.04
N GLY A 111 7.76 -16.71 2.07
CA GLY A 111 8.20 -16.04 3.28
C GLY A 111 7.06 -15.29 3.98
N LEU A 112 6.26 -14.53 3.25
CA LEU A 112 5.10 -13.82 3.80
C LEU A 112 4.01 -14.77 4.33
N ALA A 113 3.84 -15.94 3.72
CA ALA A 113 2.92 -16.97 4.15
C ALA A 113 3.22 -17.51 5.58
N ILE A 114 4.45 -17.32 6.09
CA ILE A 114 4.81 -17.67 7.47
C ILE A 114 3.94 -16.88 8.46
N PHE A 115 3.63 -15.62 8.19
CA PHE A 115 2.75 -14.82 9.06
C PHE A 115 1.33 -15.39 9.10
N THR A 116 0.78 -15.81 7.96
CA THR A 116 -0.54 -16.46 7.90
C THR A 116 -0.52 -17.83 8.57
N ALA A 117 0.57 -18.59 8.45
CA ALA A 117 0.79 -19.83 9.18
C ALA A 117 0.75 -19.61 10.69
N LEU A 118 1.49 -18.61 11.18
CA LEU A 118 1.48 -18.22 12.59
C LEU A 118 0.08 -17.77 13.04
N GLY A 119 -0.63 -17.00 12.21
CA GLY A 119 -2.00 -16.56 12.46
C GLY A 119 -2.95 -17.74 12.63
N CYS A 120 -2.92 -18.74 11.76
CA CYS A 120 -3.73 -19.95 11.87
C CYS A 120 -3.34 -20.80 13.08
N ALA A 121 -2.05 -20.92 13.39
CA ALA A 121 -1.58 -21.62 14.60
C ALA A 121 -2.06 -20.94 15.89
N LEU A 122 -1.93 -19.61 15.98
CA LEU A 122 -2.42 -18.82 17.11
C LEU A 122 -3.95 -18.92 17.24
N ALA A 123 -4.69 -18.79 16.14
CA ALA A 123 -6.13 -18.98 16.12
C ALA A 123 -6.48 -20.37 16.64
N ARG A 124 -5.80 -21.43 16.16
CA ARG A 124 -6.02 -22.82 16.59
C ARG A 124 -5.69 -23.04 18.07
N ALA A 125 -4.66 -22.39 18.58
CA ALA A 125 -4.33 -22.41 20.00
C ALA A 125 -5.47 -21.87 20.89
N MET A 126 -6.25 -20.92 20.37
CA MET A 126 -7.40 -20.30 21.03
C MET A 126 -8.75 -20.88 20.59
N TRP A 127 -8.76 -21.91 19.73
CA TRP A 127 -9.96 -22.40 19.04
C TRP A 127 -10.96 -23.02 20.02
N THR A 128 -12.21 -22.62 19.86
CA THR A 128 -13.34 -23.17 20.63
C THR A 128 -14.45 -23.58 19.65
N ARG A 129 -15.33 -24.47 20.08
CA ARG A 129 -16.55 -24.77 19.31
C ARG A 129 -17.51 -23.58 19.34
N GLY A 130 -18.20 -23.35 18.20
CA GLY A 130 -19.21 -22.30 18.06
C GLY A 130 -18.63 -20.93 17.64
N PRO A 131 -19.43 -19.86 17.69
CA PRO A 131 -19.14 -18.60 16.99
C PRO A 131 -17.90 -17.84 17.50
N VAL A 132 -17.46 -18.07 18.73
CA VAL A 132 -16.31 -17.37 19.31
C VAL A 132 -15.00 -17.68 18.58
N ARG A 133 -14.91 -18.79 17.83
CA ARG A 133 -13.74 -19.09 16.99
C ARG A 133 -13.47 -18.05 15.91
N ILE A 134 -14.51 -17.33 15.46
CA ILE A 134 -14.35 -16.20 14.51
C ILE A 134 -13.53 -15.08 15.14
N LEU A 135 -13.78 -14.75 16.41
CA LEU A 135 -12.98 -13.76 17.14
C LEU A 135 -11.54 -14.25 17.37
N ALA A 136 -11.33 -15.55 17.62
CA ALA A 136 -9.99 -16.11 17.74
C ALA A 136 -9.19 -15.94 16.44
N LEU A 137 -9.82 -16.17 15.28
CA LEU A 137 -9.22 -15.93 13.97
C LEU A 137 -8.93 -14.44 13.76
N ALA A 138 -9.88 -13.55 14.04
CA ALA A 138 -9.73 -12.10 13.87
C ALA A 138 -8.59 -11.53 14.73
N VAL A 139 -8.51 -11.94 16.02
CA VAL A 139 -7.42 -11.55 16.92
C VAL A 139 -6.07 -12.01 16.37
N ALA A 140 -5.96 -13.30 16.01
CA ALA A 140 -4.71 -13.87 15.52
C ALA A 140 -4.25 -13.20 14.22
N PHE A 141 -5.15 -13.02 13.26
CA PHE A 141 -4.82 -12.42 11.97
C PHE A 141 -4.46 -10.94 12.10
N THR A 142 -5.16 -10.18 12.93
CA THR A 142 -4.81 -8.77 13.17
C THR A 142 -3.42 -8.63 13.77
N LEU A 143 -3.07 -9.48 14.75
CA LEU A 143 -1.75 -9.47 15.38
C LEU A 143 -0.63 -9.82 14.39
N VAL A 144 -0.80 -10.86 13.57
CA VAL A 144 0.26 -11.27 12.63
C VAL A 144 0.37 -10.32 11.43
N GLU A 145 -0.73 -9.70 11.00
CA GLU A 145 -0.70 -8.67 9.96
C GLU A 145 -0.02 -7.39 10.48
N TRP A 146 -0.34 -6.98 11.72
CA TRP A 146 0.37 -5.88 12.36
C TRP A 146 1.87 -6.20 12.48
N LEU A 147 2.21 -7.39 12.93
CA LEU A 147 3.61 -7.85 13.02
C LEU A 147 4.31 -7.81 11.67
N ARG A 148 3.66 -8.30 10.59
CA ARG A 148 4.18 -8.25 9.21
C ARG A 148 4.44 -6.83 8.73
N GLY A 149 3.61 -5.89 9.16
CA GLY A 149 3.79 -4.46 8.84
C GLY A 149 4.92 -3.76 9.59
N HIS A 150 5.51 -4.39 10.64
CA HIS A 150 6.48 -3.73 11.52
C HIS A 150 7.80 -4.49 11.69
N VAL A 151 7.82 -5.82 11.50
CA VAL A 151 9.04 -6.63 11.67
C VAL A 151 9.98 -6.44 10.48
N LEU A 152 11.29 -6.39 10.75
CA LEU A 152 12.33 -6.06 9.77
C LEU A 152 12.10 -4.65 9.21
N SER A 153 11.94 -4.52 7.88
CA SER A 153 11.57 -3.25 7.25
C SER A 153 10.05 -3.01 7.21
N GLY A 154 9.26 -4.00 7.60
CA GLY A 154 7.81 -4.02 7.42
C GLY A 154 7.36 -4.20 5.96
N PHE A 155 6.25 -4.92 5.76
CA PHE A 155 5.62 -5.04 4.46
C PHE A 155 4.08 -5.10 4.60
N PRO A 156 3.40 -3.96 4.86
CA PRO A 156 1.95 -3.91 5.07
C PRO A 156 1.15 -4.00 3.75
N TRP A 157 1.72 -4.54 2.68
CA TRP A 157 1.07 -4.68 1.39
C TRP A 157 -0.02 -5.75 1.42
N ASN A 158 -1.19 -5.45 0.84
CA ASN A 158 -2.33 -6.36 0.76
C ASN A 158 -2.78 -6.94 2.12
N THR A 159 -2.84 -6.12 3.18
CA THR A 159 -3.50 -6.54 4.42
C THR A 159 -4.98 -6.81 4.15
N TYR A 160 -5.59 -7.76 4.87
CA TYR A 160 -6.99 -8.17 4.61
C TYR A 160 -8.01 -7.03 4.76
N GLY A 161 -7.68 -6.00 5.52
CA GLY A 161 -8.50 -4.80 5.67
C GLY A 161 -8.75 -4.05 4.35
N TYR A 162 -7.83 -4.15 3.39
CA TYR A 162 -8.01 -3.50 2.08
C TYR A 162 -9.22 -4.04 1.30
N ALA A 163 -9.70 -5.25 1.57
CA ALA A 163 -10.92 -5.77 0.97
C ALA A 163 -12.17 -4.92 1.28
N LEU A 164 -12.20 -4.23 2.42
CA LEU A 164 -13.29 -3.31 2.78
C LEU A 164 -13.12 -1.90 2.20
N THR A 165 -12.03 -1.61 1.50
CA THR A 165 -11.74 -0.27 0.97
C THR A 165 -12.12 -0.07 -0.50
N GLY A 166 -12.63 -1.09 -1.18
CA GLY A 166 -13.18 -0.99 -2.54
C GLY A 166 -14.32 0.03 -2.59
N PRO A 167 -15.42 -0.17 -1.88
CA PRO A 167 -16.46 0.83 -1.73
C PRO A 167 -15.97 2.01 -0.88
N LEU A 168 -15.99 3.23 -1.44
CA LEU A 168 -15.49 4.42 -0.77
C LEU A 168 -16.21 4.70 0.57
N VAL A 169 -17.50 4.35 0.67
CA VAL A 169 -18.29 4.50 1.90
C VAL A 169 -17.75 3.61 3.02
N LEU A 170 -17.31 2.39 2.73
CA LEU A 170 -16.73 1.49 3.73
C LEU A 170 -15.30 1.91 4.08
N ALA A 171 -14.54 2.41 3.09
CA ALA A 171 -13.18 2.89 3.28
C ALA A 171 -13.11 4.03 4.33
N GLN A 172 -14.20 4.81 4.50
CA GLN A 172 -14.27 5.89 5.50
C GLN A 172 -14.01 5.40 6.92
N ALA A 173 -14.27 4.13 7.23
CA ALA A 173 -13.99 3.54 8.54
C ALA A 173 -12.49 3.54 8.90
N ALA A 174 -11.59 3.64 7.89
CA ALA A 174 -10.16 3.83 8.13
C ALA A 174 -9.85 5.09 8.96
N SER A 175 -10.68 6.14 8.84
CA SER A 175 -10.55 7.36 9.65
C SER A 175 -10.82 7.16 11.15
N LEU A 176 -11.45 6.06 11.53
CA LEU A 176 -11.75 5.71 12.93
C LEU A 176 -10.71 4.74 13.50
N VAL A 177 -10.37 3.69 12.73
CA VAL A 177 -9.65 2.52 13.24
C VAL A 177 -8.40 2.16 12.43
N GLY A 178 -8.09 2.89 11.37
CA GLY A 178 -6.97 2.60 10.47
C GLY A 178 -7.11 1.25 9.76
N ILE A 179 -6.07 0.88 8.99
CA ILE A 179 -6.09 -0.38 8.24
C ILE A 179 -6.05 -1.61 9.15
N TRP A 180 -5.41 -1.52 10.32
CA TRP A 180 -5.36 -2.63 11.26
C TRP A 180 -6.71 -2.95 11.86
N GLY A 181 -7.51 -1.91 12.20
CA GLY A 181 -8.90 -2.07 12.63
C GLY A 181 -9.79 -2.59 11.52
N LEU A 182 -9.60 -2.11 10.29
CA LEU A 182 -10.28 -2.68 9.13
C LEU A 182 -9.91 -4.15 8.91
N THR A 183 -8.67 -4.57 9.21
CA THR A 183 -8.26 -5.98 9.16
C THR A 183 -9.02 -6.82 10.19
N PHE A 184 -9.13 -6.35 11.44
CA PHE A 184 -9.93 -7.01 12.46
C PHE A 184 -11.40 -7.16 12.04
N LEU A 185 -12.00 -6.08 11.53
CA LEU A 185 -13.37 -6.08 11.03
C LEU A 185 -13.54 -7.00 9.81
N ALA A 186 -12.63 -6.94 8.84
CA ALA A 186 -12.68 -7.76 7.64
C ALA A 186 -12.65 -9.25 7.97
N VAL A 187 -11.72 -9.70 8.81
CA VAL A 187 -11.64 -11.11 9.21
C VAL A 187 -12.88 -11.54 9.98
N THR A 188 -13.39 -10.69 10.91
CA THR A 188 -14.61 -10.99 11.66
C THR A 188 -15.82 -11.12 10.74
N VAL A 189 -15.98 -10.17 9.82
CA VAL A 189 -17.12 -10.10 8.89
C VAL A 189 -17.07 -11.27 7.90
N PHE A 190 -15.94 -11.46 7.23
CA PHE A 190 -15.84 -12.45 6.15
C PHE A 190 -15.82 -13.90 6.64
N ALA A 191 -15.34 -14.15 7.85
CA ALA A 191 -15.38 -15.49 8.44
C ALA A 191 -16.75 -15.85 9.05
N SER A 192 -17.64 -14.87 9.25
CA SER A 192 -18.92 -15.07 9.95
C SER A 192 -19.85 -16.11 9.32
N PRO A 193 -19.95 -16.30 7.97
CA PRO A 193 -20.84 -17.30 7.40
C PRO A 193 -20.43 -18.74 7.73
N ALA A 194 -19.17 -18.97 8.14
CA ALA A 194 -18.72 -20.31 8.52
C ALA A 194 -19.53 -20.92 9.65
N THR A 195 -20.16 -20.09 10.50
CA THR A 195 -20.99 -20.55 11.64
C THR A 195 -22.37 -21.08 11.24
N LEU A 196 -22.81 -20.84 10.00
CA LEU A 196 -24.14 -21.26 9.54
C LEU A 196 -24.33 -22.77 9.50
N ILE A 197 -23.22 -23.54 9.46
CA ILE A 197 -23.23 -25.01 9.46
C ILE A 197 -23.09 -25.63 10.86
N ASP A 198 -22.89 -24.81 11.89
CA ASP A 198 -22.77 -25.30 13.26
C ASP A 198 -24.06 -26.01 13.70
N ASP A 199 -23.92 -27.00 14.63
CA ASP A 199 -25.01 -27.83 15.06
C ASP A 199 -26.27 -27.06 15.50
N PRO A 200 -27.46 -27.52 15.13
CA PRO A 200 -28.73 -26.78 15.28
C PRO A 200 -29.26 -26.68 16.72
N VAL A 201 -28.50 -27.10 17.75
CA VAL A 201 -28.94 -27.07 19.16
C VAL A 201 -29.42 -25.67 19.58
N ASP A 202 -28.88 -24.62 18.94
CA ASP A 202 -29.38 -23.26 19.09
C ASP A 202 -29.31 -22.50 17.74
N THR A 203 -30.43 -22.50 17.03
CA THR A 203 -30.54 -21.87 15.70
C THR A 203 -30.17 -20.39 15.74
N ARG A 204 -30.42 -19.67 16.84
CA ARG A 204 -30.06 -18.25 16.96
C ARG A 204 -28.55 -18.04 16.99
N ARG A 205 -27.81 -18.88 17.68
CA ARG A 205 -26.35 -18.72 17.84
C ARG A 205 -25.58 -18.85 16.53
N ARG A 206 -26.03 -19.69 15.62
CA ARG A 206 -25.35 -19.87 14.32
C ARG A 206 -25.52 -18.66 13.37
N TRP A 207 -26.66 -17.95 13.46
CA TRP A 207 -26.95 -16.79 12.62
C TRP A 207 -26.41 -15.48 13.19
N LEU A 208 -26.17 -15.41 14.49
CA LEU A 208 -25.76 -14.18 15.18
C LEU A 208 -24.47 -13.57 14.60
N PRO A 209 -23.39 -14.31 14.30
CA PRO A 209 -22.18 -13.73 13.72
C PRO A 209 -22.43 -13.10 12.36
N LEU A 210 -23.19 -13.76 11.48
CA LEU A 210 -23.51 -13.20 10.16
C LEU A 210 -24.42 -11.97 10.29
N ALA A 211 -25.47 -12.05 11.11
CA ALA A 211 -26.37 -10.91 11.33
C ALA A 211 -25.64 -9.70 11.93
N SER A 212 -24.79 -9.92 12.94
CA SER A 212 -23.98 -8.84 13.52
C SER A 212 -23.00 -8.26 12.51
N SER A 213 -22.37 -9.09 11.67
CA SER A 213 -21.49 -8.63 10.61
C SER A 213 -22.20 -7.77 9.56
N LEU A 214 -23.42 -8.14 9.16
CA LEU A 214 -24.22 -7.35 8.25
C LEU A 214 -24.63 -6.00 8.88
N VAL A 215 -25.00 -6.00 10.16
CA VAL A 215 -25.28 -4.75 10.90
C VAL A 215 -24.05 -3.85 10.95
N VAL A 216 -22.87 -4.42 11.22
CA VAL A 216 -21.60 -3.66 11.20
C VAL A 216 -21.35 -3.07 9.83
N LEU A 217 -21.47 -3.85 8.75
CA LEU A 217 -21.26 -3.32 7.38
C LEU A 217 -22.24 -2.19 7.04
N ILE A 218 -23.51 -2.34 7.41
CA ILE A 218 -24.52 -1.30 7.20
C ILE A 218 -24.14 -0.04 8.00
N ALA A 219 -23.77 -0.19 9.27
CA ALA A 219 -23.38 0.93 10.12
C ALA A 219 -22.13 1.66 9.55
N LEU A 220 -21.13 0.93 9.08
CA LEU A 220 -19.96 1.51 8.42
C LEU A 220 -20.33 2.22 7.12
N GLY A 221 -21.25 1.65 6.33
CA GLY A 221 -21.76 2.28 5.11
C GLY A 221 -22.50 3.59 5.41
N ILE A 222 -23.37 3.61 6.42
CA ILE A 222 -24.09 4.81 6.88
C ILE A 222 -23.10 5.87 7.39
N PHE A 223 -22.16 5.48 8.24
CA PHE A 223 -21.10 6.38 8.72
C PHE A 223 -20.34 7.01 7.55
N GLY A 224 -19.90 6.19 6.60
CA GLY A 224 -19.17 6.69 5.45
C GLY A 224 -19.99 7.61 4.55
N ALA A 225 -21.27 7.29 4.34
CA ALA A 225 -22.18 8.13 3.57
C ALA A 225 -22.37 9.51 4.23
N ILE A 226 -22.60 9.54 5.55
CA ILE A 226 -22.72 10.78 6.31
C ILE A 226 -21.41 11.58 6.26
N ARG A 227 -20.28 10.93 6.47
CA ARG A 227 -18.96 11.59 6.43
C ARG A 227 -18.66 12.21 5.05
N LEU A 228 -18.98 11.47 3.98
CA LEU A 228 -18.80 11.95 2.61
C LEU A 228 -19.76 13.12 2.29
N ALA A 229 -21.01 13.05 2.68
CA ALA A 229 -21.99 14.10 2.44
C ALA A 229 -21.68 15.38 3.25
N GLY A 230 -21.21 15.22 4.49
CA GLY A 230 -20.93 16.34 5.40
C GLY A 230 -19.62 17.08 5.10
N ASN A 231 -18.77 16.56 4.21
CA ASN A 231 -17.47 17.18 3.88
C ASN A 231 -17.32 17.33 2.36
N PRO A 232 -17.85 18.39 1.76
CA PRO A 232 -17.62 18.71 0.36
C PRO A 232 -16.14 19.04 0.14
N THR A 233 -15.62 18.72 -1.05
CA THR A 233 -14.25 19.07 -1.41
C THR A 233 -14.14 20.57 -1.63
N THR A 234 -13.22 21.21 -0.93
CA THR A 234 -12.85 22.63 -1.10
C THR A 234 -11.39 22.71 -1.52
N PHE A 235 -10.99 23.83 -2.15
CA PHE A 235 -9.68 23.96 -2.75
C PHE A 235 -8.92 25.19 -2.25
N VAL A 236 -7.59 25.08 -2.20
CA VAL A 236 -6.69 26.17 -1.81
C VAL A 236 -6.67 27.22 -2.92
N THR A 237 -7.01 28.46 -2.57
CA THR A 237 -7.07 29.55 -3.53
C THR A 237 -5.69 29.89 -4.08
N GLY A 238 -5.56 30.04 -5.39
CA GLY A 238 -4.33 30.45 -6.05
C GLY A 238 -3.26 29.35 -6.15
N VAL A 239 -3.62 28.08 -5.94
CA VAL A 239 -2.75 26.92 -6.15
C VAL A 239 -3.27 26.08 -7.31
N ASN A 240 -2.56 26.14 -8.44
CA ASN A 240 -2.83 25.38 -9.64
C ASN A 240 -1.70 24.37 -9.84
N LEU A 241 -2.00 23.09 -9.62
CA LEU A 241 -1.07 21.98 -9.77
C LEU A 241 -1.04 21.50 -11.21
N ARG A 242 0.14 21.20 -11.74
CA ARG A 242 0.33 20.40 -12.95
C ARG A 242 1.20 19.18 -12.62
N LEU A 243 0.61 18.00 -12.70
CA LEU A 243 1.31 16.73 -12.50
C LEU A 243 1.69 16.16 -13.85
N MET A 244 2.95 15.78 -13.99
CA MET A 244 3.44 15.17 -15.21
C MET A 244 3.55 13.66 -15.03
N GLN A 245 3.04 12.92 -16.03
CA GLN A 245 3.22 11.47 -16.19
C GLN A 245 3.93 11.22 -17.53
N PRO A 246 5.28 11.20 -17.54
CA PRO A 246 6.05 11.16 -18.78
C PRO A 246 6.12 9.76 -19.40
N ASN A 247 5.74 8.72 -18.65
CA ASN A 247 5.81 7.32 -19.07
C ASN A 247 7.17 6.94 -19.71
N THR A 248 8.25 7.51 -19.16
CA THR A 248 9.62 7.29 -19.63
C THR A 248 10.03 5.82 -19.39
N PRO A 249 10.52 5.10 -20.41
CA PRO A 249 11.05 3.76 -20.24
C PRO A 249 12.16 3.69 -19.19
N GLN A 250 12.22 2.58 -18.44
CA GLN A 250 13.22 2.41 -17.37
C GLN A 250 14.66 2.47 -17.88
N ASP A 251 14.91 1.96 -19.08
CA ASP A 251 16.26 2.00 -19.70
C ASP A 251 16.74 3.44 -19.94
N ASP A 252 15.86 4.33 -20.40
CA ASP A 252 16.20 5.75 -20.62
C ASP A 252 16.48 6.45 -19.26
N LYS A 253 15.83 6.07 -18.18
CA LYS A 253 16.02 6.65 -16.83
C LYS A 253 17.36 6.32 -16.19
N PHE A 254 18.02 5.25 -16.62
CA PHE A 254 19.33 4.85 -16.11
C PHE A 254 20.45 5.08 -17.11
N ASN A 255 20.16 5.67 -18.28
CA ASN A 255 21.10 5.91 -19.34
C ASN A 255 21.46 7.38 -19.45
N TYR A 256 22.67 7.76 -19.00
CA TYR A 256 23.15 9.13 -19.08
C TYR A 256 23.15 9.69 -20.52
N SER A 257 23.39 8.85 -21.55
CA SER A 257 23.34 9.30 -22.95
C SER A 257 21.96 9.76 -23.40
N ALA A 258 20.88 9.37 -22.68
CA ALA A 258 19.51 9.81 -22.95
C ALA A 258 19.17 11.16 -22.31
N LYS A 259 20.12 11.83 -21.61
CA LYS A 259 19.84 13.03 -20.81
C LYS A 259 19.10 14.13 -21.60
N GLN A 260 19.56 14.46 -22.81
CA GLN A 260 18.93 15.51 -23.61
C GLN A 260 17.55 15.10 -24.12
N LYS A 261 17.38 13.82 -24.52
CA LYS A 261 16.08 13.27 -24.92
C LYS A 261 15.08 13.38 -23.77
N VAL A 262 15.48 12.98 -22.55
CA VAL A 262 14.65 13.03 -21.36
C VAL A 262 14.29 14.48 -21.02
N MET A 263 15.26 15.40 -20.97
CA MET A 263 15.00 16.81 -20.66
C MET A 263 14.03 17.46 -21.68
N ASN A 264 14.28 17.28 -22.97
CA ASN A 264 13.41 17.83 -24.02
C ASN A 264 11.98 17.27 -23.90
N HIS A 265 11.86 15.98 -23.61
CA HIS A 265 10.55 15.35 -23.38
C HIS A 265 9.83 15.97 -22.18
N TYR A 266 10.54 16.14 -21.06
CA TYR A 266 9.98 16.72 -19.83
C TYR A 266 9.54 18.18 -20.03
N VAL A 267 10.39 19.01 -20.66
CA VAL A 267 10.05 20.41 -20.95
C VAL A 267 8.85 20.50 -21.89
N THR A 268 8.87 19.77 -23.00
CA THR A 268 7.78 19.80 -23.99
C THR A 268 6.46 19.30 -23.40
N LEU A 269 6.52 18.21 -22.62
CA LEU A 269 5.32 17.65 -22.00
C LEU A 269 4.75 18.60 -20.93
N SER A 270 5.62 19.26 -20.16
CA SER A 270 5.19 20.20 -19.12
C SER A 270 4.44 21.40 -19.67
N ASP A 271 4.81 21.90 -20.86
CA ASP A 271 4.14 23.06 -21.49
C ASP A 271 2.95 22.66 -22.38
N ARG A 272 2.60 21.37 -22.42
CA ARG A 272 1.47 20.87 -23.22
C ARG A 272 0.16 21.50 -22.76
N ALA A 273 -0.63 22.04 -23.68
CA ALA A 273 -1.99 22.49 -23.40
C ALA A 273 -2.89 21.29 -23.03
N THR A 274 -3.68 21.43 -21.97
CA THR A 274 -4.61 20.40 -21.47
C THR A 274 -6.03 20.55 -22.00
N GLY A 275 -6.30 21.65 -22.74
CA GLY A 275 -7.59 21.94 -23.36
C GLY A 275 -7.58 23.26 -24.11
N PRO A 276 -8.70 23.64 -24.75
CA PRO A 276 -8.78 24.86 -25.58
C PRO A 276 -8.52 26.16 -24.82
N GLN A 277 -8.66 26.16 -23.49
CA GLN A 277 -8.45 27.33 -22.63
C GLN A 277 -7.13 27.24 -21.84
N SER A 278 -6.33 26.18 -22.05
CA SER A 278 -5.04 26.03 -21.38
C SER A 278 -3.98 26.82 -22.12
N THR A 279 -3.21 27.62 -21.39
CA THR A 279 -2.10 28.41 -21.90
C THR A 279 -0.74 27.79 -21.59
N GLY A 280 -0.69 26.46 -21.48
CA GLY A 280 0.54 25.74 -21.12
C GLY A 280 0.94 26.00 -19.67
N MET A 281 2.21 26.33 -19.43
CA MET A 281 2.75 26.59 -18.10
C MET A 281 2.26 27.89 -17.46
N SER A 282 1.76 28.86 -18.20
CA SER A 282 1.43 30.18 -17.67
C SER A 282 0.33 30.21 -16.60
N ASP A 283 -0.55 29.21 -16.58
CA ASP A 283 -1.61 29.05 -15.56
C ASP A 283 -1.19 28.16 -14.37
N VAL A 284 0.03 27.62 -14.41
CA VAL A 284 0.52 26.64 -13.43
C VAL A 284 1.34 27.34 -12.36
N THR A 285 1.02 27.08 -11.10
CA THR A 285 1.80 27.57 -9.97
C THR A 285 2.78 26.53 -9.42
N HIS A 286 2.45 25.25 -9.55
CA HIS A 286 3.24 24.14 -9.05
C HIS A 286 3.32 23.05 -10.13
N LEU A 287 4.49 22.95 -10.77
CA LEU A 287 4.82 21.84 -11.67
C LEU A 287 5.38 20.68 -10.85
N ILE A 288 4.89 19.47 -11.10
CA ILE A 288 5.26 18.28 -10.32
C ILE A 288 5.74 17.20 -11.27
N TRP A 289 7.03 16.86 -11.17
CA TRP A 289 7.65 15.76 -11.89
C TRP A 289 7.80 14.53 -11.00
N PRO A 290 7.75 13.31 -11.55
CA PRO A 290 7.74 12.08 -10.77
C PRO A 290 9.09 11.74 -10.12
N GLU A 291 9.14 10.59 -9.44
CA GLU A 291 10.33 10.03 -8.79
C GLU A 291 11.47 9.81 -9.80
N ALA A 292 12.69 10.15 -9.37
CA ALA A 292 13.92 9.96 -10.14
C ALA A 292 13.75 10.38 -11.61
N ALA A 293 13.40 11.64 -11.81
CA ALA A 293 13.03 12.19 -13.13
C ALA A 293 14.19 12.16 -14.14
N PHE A 294 15.43 12.15 -13.67
CA PHE A 294 16.63 12.38 -14.50
C PHE A 294 17.58 11.20 -14.47
N PRO A 295 18.26 10.88 -15.60
CA PRO A 295 19.36 9.92 -15.67
C PRO A 295 20.72 10.48 -15.20
N PHE A 296 20.70 11.59 -14.45
CA PHE A 296 21.90 12.31 -13.98
C PHE A 296 21.63 13.01 -12.63
N PHE A 297 22.70 13.45 -11.99
CA PHE A 297 22.59 14.30 -10.80
C PHE A 297 22.24 15.73 -11.20
N LEU A 298 21.01 16.15 -10.87
CA LEU A 298 20.46 17.44 -11.30
C LEU A 298 21.39 18.63 -10.94
N THR A 299 22.00 18.61 -9.76
CA THR A 299 22.89 19.69 -9.28
C THR A 299 24.24 19.75 -10.03
N HIS A 300 24.57 18.74 -10.83
CA HIS A 300 25.80 18.71 -11.62
C HIS A 300 25.58 19.14 -13.09
N GLU A 301 24.33 19.39 -13.50
CA GLU A 301 23.96 19.71 -14.88
C GLU A 301 23.37 21.14 -14.95
N ALA A 302 24.25 22.14 -15.08
CA ALA A 302 23.85 23.55 -15.13
C ALA A 302 22.88 23.86 -16.30
N GLU A 303 23.05 23.18 -17.44
CA GLU A 303 22.16 23.32 -18.61
C GLU A 303 20.74 22.85 -18.30
N ALA A 304 20.59 21.74 -17.58
CA ALA A 304 19.28 21.25 -17.17
C ALA A 304 18.59 22.21 -16.18
N MET A 305 19.35 22.80 -15.25
CA MET A 305 18.83 23.83 -14.35
C MET A 305 18.39 25.09 -15.08
N ALA A 306 19.14 25.52 -16.10
CA ALA A 306 18.76 26.66 -16.95
C ALA A 306 17.47 26.36 -17.73
N GLN A 307 17.33 25.16 -18.33
CA GLN A 307 16.10 24.75 -19.03
C GLN A 307 14.89 24.72 -18.10
N ILE A 308 15.07 24.33 -16.82
CA ILE A 308 14.01 24.37 -15.80
C ILE A 308 13.63 25.82 -15.50
N ALA A 309 14.60 26.71 -15.30
CA ALA A 309 14.33 28.13 -15.05
C ALA A 309 13.61 28.80 -16.24
N ASP A 310 14.01 28.50 -17.48
CA ASP A 310 13.35 29.01 -18.68
C ASP A 310 11.90 28.48 -18.84
N LEU A 311 11.61 27.30 -18.33
CA LEU A 311 10.28 26.70 -18.40
C LEU A 311 9.30 27.31 -17.38
N LEU A 312 9.78 27.73 -16.22
CA LEU A 312 8.95 28.10 -15.08
C LEU A 312 8.52 29.60 -15.16
N PRO A 313 7.21 29.92 -15.23
CA PRO A 313 6.74 31.29 -15.08
C PRO A 313 7.12 31.89 -13.73
N GLU A 314 7.26 33.21 -13.67
CA GLU A 314 7.52 33.94 -12.43
C GLU A 314 6.52 33.57 -11.32
N GLY A 315 7.03 33.25 -10.15
CA GLY A 315 6.25 32.83 -8.97
C GLY A 315 5.70 31.41 -9.05
N SER A 316 6.08 30.61 -10.04
CA SER A 316 5.84 29.16 -10.05
C SER A 316 7.02 28.39 -9.46
N VAL A 317 6.80 27.14 -9.09
CA VAL A 317 7.83 26.24 -8.55
C VAL A 317 7.77 24.88 -9.22
N LEU A 318 8.93 24.24 -9.37
CA LEU A 318 9.05 22.84 -9.72
C LEU A 318 9.26 22.00 -8.45
N ILE A 319 8.48 20.93 -8.30
CA ILE A 319 8.73 19.89 -7.29
C ILE A 319 9.05 18.60 -8.06
N THR A 320 10.26 18.07 -7.87
CA THR A 320 10.74 16.94 -8.68
C THR A 320 11.50 15.91 -7.85
N GLY A 321 11.35 14.66 -8.23
CA GLY A 321 12.22 13.59 -7.77
C GLY A 321 13.54 13.60 -8.52
N ALA A 322 14.67 13.53 -7.82
CA ALA A 322 15.99 13.41 -8.43
C ALA A 322 16.94 12.62 -7.52
N VAL A 323 17.90 11.96 -8.13
CA VAL A 323 19.00 11.31 -7.39
C VAL A 323 19.99 12.38 -6.93
N ARG A 324 20.34 12.40 -5.65
CA ARG A 324 21.30 13.33 -5.03
C ARG A 324 22.56 12.62 -4.60
N PRO A 325 23.77 13.06 -5.04
CA PRO A 325 25.01 12.46 -4.58
C PRO A 325 25.25 12.69 -3.08
N ALA A 326 25.85 11.73 -2.39
CA ALA A 326 26.28 11.88 -1.01
C ALA A 326 27.64 12.58 -0.96
N GLU A 327 27.70 13.81 -0.48
CA GLU A 327 28.89 14.66 -0.47
C GLU A 327 29.98 14.17 0.50
N THR A 328 29.63 13.38 1.50
CA THR A 328 30.48 13.06 2.65
C THR A 328 31.52 11.96 2.42
N ARG A 329 31.49 11.26 1.27
CA ARG A 329 32.42 10.16 0.98
C ARG A 329 32.86 10.13 -0.50
N PRO A 330 33.96 10.82 -0.85
CA PRO A 330 34.45 10.92 -2.25
C PRO A 330 34.78 9.58 -2.92
N ARG A 331 34.88 8.48 -2.13
CA ARG A 331 35.23 7.14 -2.64
C ARG A 331 34.02 6.20 -2.78
N THR A 332 32.82 6.60 -2.34
CA THR A 332 31.60 5.80 -2.47
C THR A 332 30.64 6.53 -3.41
N GLN A 333 30.16 5.86 -4.43
CA GLN A 333 29.11 6.39 -5.34
C GLN A 333 27.71 6.33 -4.70
N GLN A 334 27.63 6.44 -3.38
CA GLN A 334 26.36 6.42 -2.66
C GLN A 334 25.53 7.68 -2.96
N ALA A 335 24.23 7.52 -3.00
CA ALA A 335 23.30 8.58 -3.34
C ALA A 335 22.03 8.50 -2.48
N TYR A 336 21.26 9.57 -2.49
CA TYR A 336 19.91 9.63 -1.93
C TYR A 336 18.88 9.68 -3.06
N ASN A 337 17.74 9.05 -2.86
CA ASN A 337 16.54 9.29 -3.68
C ASN A 337 15.79 10.48 -3.05
N SER A 338 15.76 11.63 -3.74
CA SER A 338 15.39 12.89 -3.12
C SER A 338 14.26 13.59 -3.85
N VAL A 339 13.54 14.45 -3.14
CA VAL A 339 12.57 15.41 -3.66
C VAL A 339 13.14 16.81 -3.52
N TYR A 340 13.19 17.54 -4.61
CA TYR A 340 13.64 18.93 -4.68
C TYR A 340 12.45 19.87 -4.85
N VAL A 341 12.50 21.02 -4.20
CA VAL A 341 11.64 22.18 -4.47
C VAL A 341 12.52 23.26 -5.09
N ILE A 342 12.23 23.65 -6.32
CA ILE A 342 13.05 24.56 -7.13
C ILE A 342 12.18 25.76 -7.54
N ASP A 343 12.67 26.97 -7.31
CA ASP A 343 11.99 28.21 -7.70
C ASP A 343 12.12 28.49 -9.20
N HIS A 344 11.36 29.45 -9.70
CA HIS A 344 11.33 29.86 -11.11
C HIS A 344 12.69 30.33 -11.63
N ASP A 345 13.59 30.79 -10.78
CA ASP A 345 14.95 31.23 -11.17
C ASP A 345 15.99 30.09 -11.10
N GLY A 346 15.56 28.86 -10.80
CA GLY A 346 16.44 27.70 -10.63
C GLY A 346 17.03 27.55 -9.22
N THR A 347 16.65 28.41 -8.27
CA THR A 347 17.10 28.29 -6.88
C THR A 347 16.47 27.09 -6.19
N ILE A 348 17.28 26.23 -5.57
CA ILE A 348 16.81 25.10 -4.78
C ILE A 348 16.36 25.60 -3.41
N LEU A 349 15.06 25.56 -3.14
CA LEU A 349 14.45 26.05 -1.89
C LEU A 349 14.49 25.00 -0.77
N ASP A 350 14.30 23.72 -1.11
CA ASP A 350 14.30 22.63 -0.15
C ASP A 350 14.68 21.30 -0.82
N VAL A 351 15.25 20.39 -0.02
CA VAL A 351 15.57 19.03 -0.43
C VAL A 351 15.15 18.05 0.67
N HIS A 352 14.43 17.01 0.29
CA HIS A 352 14.02 15.93 1.19
C HIS A 352 14.51 14.59 0.67
N ASP A 353 15.27 13.87 1.49
CA ASP A 353 15.77 12.53 1.15
C ASP A 353 14.81 11.45 1.64
N LYS A 354 14.57 10.45 0.80
CA LYS A 354 13.75 9.28 1.12
C LYS A 354 14.25 8.60 2.39
N VAL A 355 13.35 8.37 3.35
CA VAL A 355 13.70 7.82 4.67
C VAL A 355 13.52 6.30 4.69
N HIS A 356 12.45 5.78 4.12
CA HIS A 356 12.17 4.35 4.14
C HIS A 356 12.47 3.72 2.78
N LEU A 357 13.60 3.04 2.70
CA LEU A 357 14.12 2.43 1.48
C LEU A 357 13.47 1.07 1.19
N VAL A 358 13.41 0.71 -0.10
CA VAL A 358 12.89 -0.58 -0.56
C VAL A 358 13.98 -1.65 -0.44
N PRO A 359 13.78 -2.71 0.37
CA PRO A 359 14.73 -3.82 0.45
C PRO A 359 14.90 -4.51 -0.91
N PHE A 360 16.12 -4.93 -1.24
CA PHE A 360 16.55 -5.53 -2.50
C PHE A 360 16.44 -4.62 -3.74
N GLY A 361 15.58 -3.61 -3.69
CA GLY A 361 15.45 -2.61 -4.75
C GLY A 361 16.48 -1.49 -4.60
N GLU A 362 16.49 -0.82 -3.46
CA GLU A 362 17.33 0.36 -3.19
C GLU A 362 18.55 0.06 -2.32
N TYR A 363 18.49 -0.99 -1.51
CA TYR A 363 19.61 -1.50 -0.72
C TYR A 363 19.51 -3.03 -0.54
N LEU A 364 20.61 -3.69 -0.23
CA LEU A 364 20.59 -5.11 0.13
C LEU A 364 20.61 -5.28 1.65
N PRO A 365 19.63 -6.01 2.25
CA PRO A 365 19.79 -6.49 3.62
C PRO A 365 21.07 -7.33 3.72
N LEU A 366 21.90 -7.14 4.76
CA LEU A 366 23.20 -7.79 4.89
C LEU A 366 24.12 -7.54 3.66
N GLN A 367 24.17 -6.32 3.17
CA GLN A 367 24.79 -5.91 1.91
C GLN A 367 26.16 -6.53 1.66
N SER A 368 27.07 -6.46 2.63
CA SER A 368 28.43 -7.01 2.50
C SER A 368 28.48 -8.53 2.27
N LEU A 369 27.47 -9.27 2.77
CA LEU A 369 27.37 -10.72 2.57
C LEU A 369 26.80 -11.04 1.19
N LEU A 370 25.73 -10.35 0.79
CA LEU A 370 25.05 -10.60 -0.49
C LEU A 370 25.90 -10.16 -1.68
N GLU A 371 26.61 -9.03 -1.57
CA GLU A 371 27.55 -8.58 -2.59
C GLU A 371 28.74 -9.56 -2.79
N ARG A 372 29.21 -10.23 -1.70
CA ARG A 372 30.28 -11.26 -1.83
C ARG A 372 29.84 -12.47 -2.66
N ILE A 373 28.57 -12.79 -2.71
CA ILE A 373 28.03 -13.87 -3.54
C ILE A 373 27.52 -13.37 -4.90
N GLY A 374 27.82 -12.11 -5.27
CA GLY A 374 27.53 -11.53 -6.58
C GLY A 374 26.12 -10.94 -6.73
N LEU A 375 25.34 -10.82 -5.63
CA LEU A 375 24.04 -10.16 -5.68
C LEU A 375 24.21 -8.64 -5.59
N GLN A 376 23.43 -7.92 -6.40
CA GLN A 376 23.32 -6.47 -6.40
C GLN A 376 21.86 -6.05 -6.26
N GLN A 377 21.62 -4.83 -5.76
CA GLN A 377 20.28 -4.25 -5.74
C GLN A 377 19.81 -3.88 -7.16
N LEU A 378 18.49 -3.92 -7.38
CA LEU A 378 17.90 -3.72 -8.70
C LEU A 378 18.19 -2.33 -9.31
N THR A 379 18.38 -1.30 -8.49
CA THR A 379 18.69 0.06 -8.94
C THR A 379 20.13 0.27 -9.40
N LYS A 380 21.02 -0.71 -9.23
CA LYS A 380 22.45 -0.67 -9.62
C LYS A 380 23.26 0.51 -9.06
N VAL A 381 22.76 1.22 -8.06
CA VAL A 381 23.53 2.27 -7.37
C VAL A 381 24.58 1.60 -6.51
N THR A 382 25.86 1.81 -6.82
CA THR A 382 26.95 1.16 -6.09
C THR A 382 26.89 1.47 -4.61
N GLY A 383 26.77 0.43 -3.76
CA GLY A 383 26.60 0.56 -2.31
C GLY A 383 25.17 0.91 -1.86
N GLY A 384 24.21 0.92 -2.77
CA GLY A 384 22.81 1.22 -2.50
C GLY A 384 22.52 2.70 -2.24
N TYR A 385 21.23 3.03 -2.11
CA TYR A 385 20.80 4.35 -1.63
C TYR A 385 21.03 4.49 -0.12
N LEU A 386 21.23 5.73 0.31
CA LEU A 386 21.26 6.10 1.72
C LEU A 386 19.85 6.54 2.16
N SER A 387 19.52 6.20 3.40
CA SER A 387 18.29 6.69 4.05
C SER A 387 18.47 8.13 4.49
N GLY A 388 17.45 8.97 4.27
CA GLY A 388 17.35 10.29 4.87
C GLY A 388 17.19 10.21 6.40
N ASP A 389 17.46 11.30 7.10
CA ASP A 389 17.47 11.35 8.56
C ASP A 389 16.05 11.22 9.15
N ARG A 390 15.08 11.98 8.60
CA ARG A 390 13.71 12.02 9.12
C ARG A 390 12.72 12.52 8.08
N ARG A 391 11.47 12.07 8.20
CA ARG A 391 10.36 12.68 7.50
C ARG A 391 10.04 14.04 8.12
N ARG A 392 9.90 15.05 7.26
CA ARG A 392 9.52 16.41 7.64
C ARG A 392 8.69 17.07 6.56
N SER A 393 7.83 17.98 6.94
CA SER A 393 7.11 18.80 5.99
C SER A 393 8.03 19.88 5.42
N ALA A 394 7.97 20.07 4.11
CA ALA A 394 8.67 21.12 3.36
C ALA A 394 7.80 22.36 3.22
N SER A 395 8.42 23.55 3.21
CA SER A 395 7.76 24.78 2.84
C SER A 395 7.77 24.91 1.31
N VAL A 396 6.60 25.16 0.75
CA VAL A 396 6.42 25.36 -0.69
C VAL A 396 5.80 26.75 -0.90
N PRO A 397 6.37 27.60 -1.73
CA PRO A 397 5.81 28.94 -2.00
C PRO A 397 4.34 28.86 -2.41
N ARG A 398 3.53 29.79 -1.90
CA ARG A 398 2.10 29.95 -2.24
C ARG A 398 1.19 28.77 -1.89
N ALA A 399 1.70 27.70 -1.26
CA ALA A 399 0.93 26.52 -0.84
C ALA A 399 1.09 26.24 0.65
N PRO A 400 0.16 25.50 1.29
CA PRO A 400 0.38 24.94 2.61
C PRO A 400 1.61 24.04 2.63
N ARG A 401 2.19 23.79 3.83
CA ARG A 401 3.34 22.88 3.99
C ARG A 401 3.03 21.49 3.42
N MET A 402 3.96 20.96 2.65
CA MET A 402 3.88 19.69 1.96
C MET A 402 4.68 18.61 2.69
N LEU A 403 4.14 17.40 2.79
CA LEU A 403 4.93 16.23 3.19
C LEU A 403 5.33 15.45 1.95
N PRO A 404 6.62 15.41 1.57
CA PRO A 404 7.08 14.54 0.51
C PRO A 404 7.20 13.10 0.99
N LEU A 405 6.65 12.17 0.21
CA LEU A 405 6.81 10.72 0.36
C LEU A 405 7.24 10.13 -0.98
N VAL A 406 8.34 9.39 -0.98
CA VAL A 406 8.85 8.80 -2.21
C VAL A 406 8.39 7.35 -2.31
N CYS A 407 7.55 7.07 -3.34
CA CYS A 407 7.11 5.74 -3.76
C CYS A 407 6.53 4.92 -2.59
N TYR A 408 7.23 3.90 -2.19
CA TYR A 408 6.92 2.91 -1.14
C TYR A 408 6.60 3.51 0.25
N GLU A 409 7.09 4.70 0.56
CA GLU A 409 6.91 5.33 1.88
C GLU A 409 5.45 5.56 2.27
N VAL A 410 4.56 5.73 1.29
CA VAL A 410 3.14 6.00 1.53
C VAL A 410 2.36 4.79 2.06
N ILE A 411 2.89 3.56 1.93
CA ILE A 411 2.15 2.36 2.31
C ILE A 411 2.09 2.10 3.82
N PHE A 412 2.93 2.74 4.64
CA PHE A 412 3.10 2.45 6.07
C PHE A 412 2.06 3.13 6.94
N PRO A 413 1.11 2.37 7.56
CA PRO A 413 0.07 2.91 8.42
C PRO A 413 0.65 3.54 9.68
N GLY A 414 0.19 4.75 10.04
CA GLY A 414 0.62 5.46 11.25
C GLY A 414 2.09 5.92 11.26
N GLN A 415 2.84 5.67 10.17
CA GLN A 415 4.25 6.05 10.04
C GLN A 415 4.51 6.98 8.86
N ALA A 416 3.56 7.08 7.91
CA ALA A 416 3.72 7.92 6.72
C ALA A 416 3.75 9.42 7.09
N VAL A 417 2.87 9.88 7.99
CA VAL A 417 2.77 11.28 8.41
C VAL A 417 3.32 11.44 9.83
N PRO A 418 4.31 12.32 10.06
CA PRO A 418 4.84 12.59 11.40
C PRO A 418 3.76 13.22 12.29
N ARG A 419 3.60 12.70 13.51
CA ARG A 419 2.58 13.17 14.46
C ARG A 419 2.74 14.64 14.87
N ASN A 420 3.99 15.11 14.98
CA ASN A 420 4.33 16.45 15.47
C ASN A 420 4.61 17.45 14.33
N ASP A 421 4.44 17.06 13.08
CA ASP A 421 4.68 17.89 11.91
C ASP A 421 3.62 17.63 10.84
N ARG A 422 2.35 17.99 11.18
CA ARG A 422 1.22 17.77 10.27
C ARG A 422 1.29 18.71 9.08
N PRO A 423 1.31 18.17 7.85
CA PRO A 423 1.29 18.97 6.63
C PRO A 423 -0.12 19.46 6.28
N GLY A 424 -0.21 20.37 5.31
CA GLY A 424 -1.47 20.69 4.66
C GLY A 424 -1.84 19.72 3.53
N TRP A 425 -0.85 19.04 2.95
CA TRP A 425 -1.04 18.03 1.91
C TRP A 425 0.15 17.07 1.83
N VAL A 426 -0.09 15.92 1.20
CA VAL A 426 0.93 14.89 0.98
C VAL A 426 1.25 14.82 -0.51
N LEU A 427 2.53 14.90 -0.83
CA LEU A 427 3.06 14.62 -2.16
C LEU A 427 3.60 13.19 -2.18
N ASN A 428 3.18 12.38 -3.14
CA ASN A 428 3.76 11.07 -3.38
C ASN A 428 4.35 11.02 -4.80
N LEU A 429 5.67 11.15 -4.90
CA LEU A 429 6.40 10.93 -6.15
C LEU A 429 6.74 9.46 -6.29
N THR A 430 6.40 8.84 -7.42
CA THR A 430 6.58 7.40 -7.58
C THR A 430 6.98 7.01 -9.00
N ASN A 431 7.57 5.83 -9.11
CA ASN A 431 7.86 5.17 -10.36
C ASN A 431 7.35 3.72 -10.32
N ASP A 432 6.06 3.55 -10.62
CA ASP A 432 5.43 2.22 -10.64
C ASP A 432 5.84 1.39 -11.87
N GLY A 433 6.73 1.88 -12.73
CA GLY A 433 7.31 1.13 -13.86
C GLY A 433 7.99 -0.18 -13.43
N TRP A 434 8.47 -0.26 -12.18
CA TRP A 434 8.97 -1.49 -11.58
C TRP A 434 7.92 -2.60 -11.44
N PHE A 435 6.65 -2.25 -11.42
CA PHE A 435 5.53 -3.19 -11.22
C PHE A 435 4.88 -3.59 -12.55
N GLY A 436 5.29 -2.98 -13.68
CA GLY A 436 4.71 -3.21 -15.00
C GLY A 436 3.23 -2.81 -15.11
N ILE A 437 2.62 -3.16 -16.23
CA ILE A 437 1.17 -2.99 -16.42
C ILE A 437 0.46 -4.19 -15.73
N SER A 438 0.22 -4.05 -14.44
CA SER A 438 -0.24 -5.15 -13.58
C SER A 438 -1.20 -4.66 -12.48
N SER A 439 -1.54 -5.52 -11.52
CA SER A 439 -2.31 -5.13 -10.33
C SER A 439 -1.49 -4.30 -9.32
N GLY A 440 -0.16 -4.34 -9.38
CA GLY A 440 0.74 -3.64 -8.45
C GLY A 440 0.46 -2.13 -8.32
N PRO A 441 0.45 -1.35 -9.42
CA PRO A 441 0.16 0.09 -9.38
C PRO A 441 -1.22 0.43 -8.82
N TYR A 442 -2.25 -0.38 -9.10
CA TYR A 442 -3.59 -0.20 -8.53
C TYR A 442 -3.62 -0.45 -7.03
N GLN A 443 -2.93 -1.49 -6.56
CA GLN A 443 -2.79 -1.80 -5.13
C GLN A 443 -2.03 -0.68 -4.42
N HIS A 444 -0.93 -0.19 -4.99
CA HIS A 444 -0.14 0.90 -4.46
C HIS A 444 -0.96 2.21 -4.36
N PHE A 445 -1.69 2.55 -5.40
CA PHE A 445 -2.58 3.72 -5.39
C PHE A 445 -3.70 3.59 -4.35
N ARG A 446 -4.30 2.39 -4.18
CA ARG A 446 -5.30 2.14 -3.15
C ARG A 446 -4.73 2.36 -1.75
N GLN A 447 -3.52 1.90 -1.49
CA GLN A 447 -2.84 2.10 -0.21
C GLN A 447 -2.62 3.59 0.07
N ALA A 448 -2.14 4.34 -0.92
CA ALA A 448 -1.97 5.79 -0.82
C ALA A 448 -3.29 6.51 -0.50
N ARG A 449 -4.39 6.16 -1.18
CA ARG A 449 -5.72 6.72 -0.90
C ARG A 449 -6.20 6.43 0.52
N VAL A 450 -6.03 5.20 0.99
CA VAL A 450 -6.45 4.80 2.35
C VAL A 450 -5.64 5.55 3.41
N ARG A 451 -4.32 5.76 3.19
CA ARG A 451 -3.51 6.63 4.09
C ARG A 451 -4.13 8.00 4.23
N MET A 452 -4.59 8.60 3.13
CA MET A 452 -5.20 9.94 3.18
C MET A 452 -6.54 9.95 3.93
N ILE A 453 -7.35 8.91 3.78
CA ILE A 453 -8.59 8.77 4.56
C ILE A 453 -8.29 8.66 6.07
N GLU A 454 -7.24 7.92 6.44
CA GLU A 454 -6.76 7.80 7.82
C GLU A 454 -6.29 9.14 8.36
N GLU A 455 -5.53 9.89 7.58
CA GLU A 455 -4.90 11.13 8.00
C GLU A 455 -5.83 12.36 7.87
N GLY A 456 -6.84 12.32 7.02
CA GLY A 456 -7.66 13.49 6.68
C GLY A 456 -6.88 14.53 5.87
N LEU A 457 -5.98 14.08 5.00
CA LEU A 457 -5.10 14.91 4.18
C LEU A 457 -5.34 14.66 2.69
N PRO A 458 -5.22 15.67 1.82
CA PRO A 458 -5.23 15.47 0.38
C PRO A 458 -3.91 14.85 -0.10
N LEU A 459 -4.00 14.04 -1.19
CA LEU A 459 -2.88 13.44 -1.88
C LEU A 459 -2.69 14.07 -3.25
N VAL A 460 -1.46 14.44 -3.54
CA VAL A 460 -0.99 14.75 -4.89
C VAL A 460 0.03 13.68 -5.26
N ARG A 461 -0.29 12.85 -6.25
CA ARG A 461 0.57 11.73 -6.66
C ARG A 461 1.00 11.90 -8.10
N ALA A 462 2.29 12.06 -8.35
CA ALA A 462 2.88 12.05 -9.67
C ALA A 462 3.69 10.77 -9.89
N ALA A 463 3.31 10.02 -10.92
CA ALA A 463 3.93 8.76 -11.27
C ALA A 463 4.64 8.85 -12.63
N ASN A 464 5.78 8.21 -12.79
CA ASN A 464 6.40 8.08 -14.12
C ASN A 464 5.54 7.19 -15.03
N THR A 465 5.54 5.90 -14.74
CA THR A 465 4.60 4.91 -15.25
C THR A 465 3.78 4.46 -14.05
N GLY A 466 2.50 4.68 -14.03
CA GLY A 466 1.67 4.42 -12.86
C GLY A 466 0.35 5.16 -12.98
N ILE A 467 -0.24 5.50 -11.84
CA ILE A 467 -1.47 6.28 -11.77
C ILE A 467 -1.15 7.60 -11.08
N SER A 468 -1.09 8.69 -11.86
CA SER A 468 -1.01 10.05 -11.32
C SER A 468 -2.41 10.52 -10.93
N ALA A 469 -2.54 11.16 -9.78
CA ALA A 469 -3.85 11.59 -9.30
C ALA A 469 -3.77 12.71 -8.25
N VAL A 470 -4.83 13.51 -8.19
CA VAL A 470 -5.15 14.38 -7.07
C VAL A 470 -6.36 13.80 -6.35
N VAL A 471 -6.23 13.57 -5.04
CA VAL A 471 -7.22 12.91 -4.20
C VAL A 471 -7.52 13.81 -3.01
N ASP A 472 -8.80 13.96 -2.67
CA ASP A 472 -9.23 14.72 -1.50
C ASP A 472 -9.00 13.95 -0.17
N PRO A 473 -9.13 14.59 1.00
CA PRO A 473 -8.93 13.95 2.30
C PRO A 473 -9.87 12.79 2.63
N LEU A 474 -10.92 12.61 1.82
CA LEU A 474 -11.90 11.53 1.98
C LEU A 474 -11.64 10.39 0.98
N GLY A 475 -10.55 10.48 0.21
CA GLY A 475 -10.18 9.47 -0.78
C GLY A 475 -10.94 9.58 -2.10
N ARG A 476 -11.68 10.67 -2.38
CA ARG A 476 -12.28 10.94 -3.68
C ARG A 476 -11.17 11.31 -4.67
N VAL A 477 -11.17 10.65 -5.83
CA VAL A 477 -10.26 11.01 -6.92
C VAL A 477 -10.85 12.22 -7.66
N ILE A 478 -10.18 13.36 -7.55
CA ILE A 478 -10.59 14.61 -8.20
C ILE A 478 -10.22 14.59 -9.68
N ARG A 479 -8.97 14.20 -9.95
CA ARG A 479 -8.42 14.02 -11.30
C ARG A 479 -7.44 12.86 -11.29
N SER A 480 -7.28 12.16 -12.40
CA SER A 480 -6.28 11.11 -12.57
C SER A 480 -5.89 10.88 -14.02
N LEU A 481 -4.66 10.41 -14.23
CA LEU A 481 -4.20 9.80 -15.47
C LEU A 481 -4.12 8.28 -15.26
N PRO A 482 -4.56 7.48 -16.25
CA PRO A 482 -4.54 6.03 -16.13
C PRO A 482 -3.12 5.46 -16.20
N LEU A 483 -2.97 4.23 -15.73
CA LEU A 483 -1.73 3.45 -15.80
C LEU A 483 -1.22 3.37 -17.24
N GLY A 484 0.07 3.67 -17.44
CA GLY A 484 0.75 3.57 -18.72
C GLY A 484 0.43 4.70 -19.73
N ALA A 485 -0.42 5.66 -19.37
CA ALA A 485 -0.63 6.83 -20.21
C ALA A 485 0.52 7.84 -20.08
N GLU A 486 0.80 8.57 -21.13
CA GLU A 486 1.63 9.77 -21.13
C GLU A 486 0.73 11.01 -21.10
N GLY A 487 1.06 11.99 -20.26
CA GLY A 487 0.31 13.23 -20.23
C GLY A 487 0.63 14.14 -19.06
N VAL A 488 -0.11 15.24 -19.00
CA VAL A 488 -0.14 16.16 -17.85
C VAL A 488 -1.56 16.24 -17.30
N LEU A 489 -1.65 16.51 -16.00
CA LEU A 489 -2.89 16.57 -15.23
C LEU A 489 -2.96 17.87 -14.46
N ASP A 490 -3.85 18.76 -14.86
CA ASP A 490 -4.09 20.01 -14.15
C ASP A 490 -5.19 19.85 -13.11
N SER A 491 -4.95 20.35 -11.90
CA SER A 491 -5.91 20.28 -10.80
C SER A 491 -5.67 21.37 -9.76
N PRO A 492 -6.72 21.92 -9.13
CA PRO A 492 -6.55 22.68 -7.90
C PRO A 492 -6.14 21.74 -6.75
N LEU A 493 -5.45 22.29 -5.72
CA LEU A 493 -5.07 21.56 -4.52
C LEU A 493 -6.25 21.50 -3.53
N PRO A 494 -6.73 20.30 -3.13
CA PRO A 494 -7.78 20.22 -2.12
C PRO A 494 -7.29 20.66 -0.74
N HIS A 495 -8.18 21.24 0.08
CA HIS A 495 -7.90 21.51 1.49
C HIS A 495 -7.88 20.24 2.33
N PRO A 496 -7.03 20.17 3.37
CA PRO A 496 -7.13 19.13 4.39
C PRO A 496 -8.42 19.31 5.21
N ILE A 497 -8.84 18.24 5.89
CA ILE A 497 -9.87 18.31 6.93
C ILE A 497 -9.22 18.18 8.31
N GLU A 498 -10.03 18.40 9.36
CA GLU A 498 -9.59 18.18 10.74
C GLU A 498 -8.99 16.79 10.95
N PRO A 499 -7.99 16.66 11.86
CA PRO A 499 -7.40 15.38 12.19
C PRO A 499 -8.47 14.35 12.56
N THR A 500 -8.38 13.18 11.93
CA THR A 500 -9.33 12.08 12.13
C THR A 500 -9.22 11.49 13.55
N VAL A 501 -10.15 10.62 13.91
CA VAL A 501 -10.06 9.83 15.15
C VAL A 501 -8.80 8.98 15.15
N TYR A 502 -8.48 8.37 14.00
CA TYR A 502 -7.27 7.56 13.85
C TYR A 502 -5.98 8.37 14.09
N VAL A 503 -5.87 9.59 13.56
CA VAL A 503 -4.70 10.47 13.82
C VAL A 503 -4.54 10.77 15.31
N ARG A 504 -5.66 11.00 16.01
CA ARG A 504 -5.64 11.34 17.44
C ARG A 504 -5.36 10.15 18.35
N ALA A 505 -5.92 9.00 18.04
CA ALA A 505 -5.88 7.79 18.88
C ALA A 505 -4.85 6.75 18.43
N GLY A 506 -4.37 6.80 17.17
CA GLY A 506 -3.51 5.79 16.58
C GLY A 506 -4.17 4.41 16.59
N ASP A 507 -3.36 3.39 16.83
CA ASP A 507 -3.81 2.00 16.90
C ASP A 507 -4.46 1.60 18.25
N SER A 508 -4.58 2.54 19.20
CA SER A 508 -5.13 2.23 20.54
C SER A 508 -6.55 1.67 20.52
N PRO A 509 -7.51 2.18 19.69
CA PRO A 509 -8.84 1.60 19.60
C PRO A 509 -8.84 0.15 19.12
N VAL A 510 -7.96 -0.16 18.18
CA VAL A 510 -7.80 -1.53 17.65
C VAL A 510 -7.17 -2.43 18.71
N GLY A 511 -6.14 -1.96 19.40
CA GLY A 511 -5.52 -2.68 20.50
C GLY A 511 -6.52 -3.06 21.59
N LEU A 512 -7.40 -2.13 21.98
CA LEU A 512 -8.47 -2.38 22.94
C LEU A 512 -9.51 -3.38 22.42
N ALA A 513 -9.92 -3.27 21.16
CA ALA A 513 -10.86 -4.21 20.56
C ALA A 513 -10.28 -5.63 20.48
N VAL A 514 -9.03 -5.77 20.07
CA VAL A 514 -8.29 -7.05 20.02
C VAL A 514 -8.15 -7.63 21.43
N ALA A 515 -7.80 -6.83 22.45
CA ALA A 515 -7.68 -7.28 23.83
C ALA A 515 -9.04 -7.74 24.38
N ALA A 516 -10.12 -6.99 24.14
CA ALA A 516 -11.46 -7.40 24.57
C ALA A 516 -11.90 -8.70 23.90
N ALA A 517 -11.69 -8.83 22.59
CA ALA A 517 -11.99 -10.06 21.86
C ALA A 517 -11.17 -11.25 22.39
N PHE A 518 -9.88 -11.05 22.66
CA PHE A 518 -8.99 -12.06 23.27
C PHE A 518 -9.52 -12.53 24.62
N LEU A 519 -9.93 -11.62 25.50
CA LEU A 519 -10.50 -11.96 26.81
C LEU A 519 -11.79 -12.78 26.67
N ILE A 520 -12.67 -12.43 25.73
CA ILE A 520 -13.88 -13.22 25.44
C ILE A 520 -13.50 -14.65 25.03
N VAL A 521 -12.52 -14.79 24.13
CA VAL A 521 -12.05 -16.09 23.63
C VAL A 521 -11.47 -16.93 24.76
N ILE A 522 -10.56 -16.37 25.58
CA ILE A 522 -9.94 -17.11 26.69
C ILE A 522 -10.98 -17.51 27.76
N ARG A 523 -11.88 -16.58 28.14
CA ARG A 523 -12.96 -16.91 29.08
C ARG A 523 -13.86 -18.05 28.56
N ARG A 524 -14.15 -18.08 27.26
CA ARG A 524 -14.92 -19.18 26.66
C ARG A 524 -14.16 -20.48 26.70
N ARG A 525 -12.87 -20.46 26.35
CA ARG A 525 -12.01 -21.64 26.36
C ARG A 525 -11.83 -22.25 27.74
N MET A 526 -11.74 -21.44 28.80
CA MET A 526 -11.64 -21.95 30.18
C MET A 526 -12.94 -22.62 30.68
N ARG A 527 -14.07 -22.41 29.98
CA ARG A 527 -15.37 -23.01 30.33
C ARG A 527 -15.73 -24.25 29.52
N THR A 528 -14.94 -24.54 28.47
CA THR A 528 -15.08 -25.76 27.62
C THR A 528 -13.93 -26.72 27.84
#